data_eb6401c5ea4092857e93f8a25a613653
#
_entry.id   eb6401c5ea4092857e93f8a25a613653
#
_cell.length_a   1.000
_cell.length_b   1.000
_cell.length_c   1.000
_cell.angle_alpha   90.00
_cell.angle_beta   90.00
_cell.angle_gamma   90.00
#
_symmetry.space_group_name_H-M   'P 1'
#
loop_
_entity.id
_entity.type
_entity.pdbx_description
1 polymer ?
#
loop_
_entity_poly.entity_id
_entity_poly.type
_entity_poly.pdbx_seq_one_letter_code
_entity_poly.pdbx_strand_id
1 'polypeptide(L)'
;MEADVAIMGGGLAGLSLARQLRLEKPDIRIVVLERGKRPAPEASYKVGESSVEVAAHYYGERLKLKEHIDAAQLPKLGLRFFFPHGDNGDVTQRLEIGPSDYPTVPSYQLDRGRFENYLHDQVVADGVTVFDRARVQRVELRPGGRHEIGFVHGDEVRTVTCRWVVDAAGRSKILKRKLGLEKDGNLRNGAVWFRLGAEVDISDMSDDAEWRARTGPSRRFSTNHFMGPGYWVWFIPLGSGSTSVGIVFDNTMHNVKEMNSFEKSMNWLRENEPQCAALVERYRDTLQDFLCYQDYSYSCKQVYSADRWCITGEAGVFIDPFYSPGSDFIAYSNEFVGDLILRDLRGEDVAPLARAYDRVFLQLAEIVFMLYEGLYPKFGNGFVMTQKILWDSVIYLGVTCLLYFNRKWHDLAFLGRIDTELARYNDLLRSVADHFKRQPILHDASLAGEYVDLTKTYLFGRNLNQELLIEYTDDDALIAKLRENIGLLEELAVSIHNNVDISRNLQPLRAAEPA
;
A
#
# COMPACT_ATOMS: atom_id res chain seq x y z
N MET A 1 -20.27 24.12 -16.85
CA MET A 1 -18.85 24.29 -17.22
C MET A 1 -18.38 23.09 -18.02
N GLU A 2 -17.33 23.25 -18.83
CA GLU A 2 -16.74 22.15 -19.61
C GLU A 2 -15.33 21.81 -19.12
N ALA A 3 -15.01 20.50 -19.12
CA ALA A 3 -13.70 19.96 -18.83
C ALA A 3 -13.33 18.82 -19.78
N ASP A 4 -12.06 18.48 -19.86
CA ASP A 4 -11.62 17.25 -20.52
C ASP A 4 -11.76 16.08 -19.56
N VAL A 5 -11.43 16.29 -18.27
CA VAL A 5 -11.55 15.30 -17.21
C VAL A 5 -12.27 15.89 -16.00
N ALA A 6 -13.24 15.16 -15.47
CA ALA A 6 -13.85 15.44 -14.17
C ALA A 6 -13.51 14.31 -13.17
N ILE A 7 -12.91 14.68 -12.05
CA ILE A 7 -12.48 13.76 -11.00
C ILE A 7 -13.38 13.95 -9.78
N MET A 8 -14.08 12.92 -9.39
CA MET A 8 -14.92 12.89 -8.20
C MET A 8 -14.11 12.38 -7.02
N GLY A 9 -13.72 13.30 -6.12
CA GLY A 9 -12.89 13.07 -4.93
C GLY A 9 -11.54 13.78 -5.04
N GLY A 10 -11.29 14.70 -4.10
CA GLY A 10 -10.05 15.46 -3.92
C GLY A 10 -9.16 14.89 -2.81
N GLY A 11 -9.16 13.57 -2.62
CA GLY A 11 -8.21 12.86 -1.78
C GLY A 11 -6.93 12.51 -2.54
N LEU A 12 -6.08 11.68 -1.91
CA LEU A 12 -4.77 11.31 -2.45
C LEU A 12 -4.82 10.80 -3.89
N ALA A 13 -5.75 9.88 -4.22
CA ALA A 13 -5.87 9.30 -5.57
C ALA A 13 -6.27 10.35 -6.63
N GLY A 14 -7.28 11.18 -6.32
CA GLY A 14 -7.77 12.17 -7.28
C GLY A 14 -6.81 13.33 -7.50
N LEU A 15 -6.20 13.85 -6.44
CA LEU A 15 -5.24 14.96 -6.56
C LEU A 15 -3.94 14.51 -7.24
N SER A 16 -3.43 13.30 -6.92
CA SER A 16 -2.23 12.78 -7.58
C SER A 16 -2.46 12.53 -9.07
N LEU A 17 -3.64 12.03 -9.47
CA LEU A 17 -4.00 11.90 -10.89
C LEU A 17 -4.10 13.27 -11.58
N ALA A 18 -4.76 14.25 -10.94
CA ALA A 18 -4.89 15.60 -11.49
C ALA A 18 -3.51 16.23 -11.75
N ARG A 19 -2.58 16.12 -10.78
CA ARG A 19 -1.22 16.62 -10.94
C ARG A 19 -0.47 15.87 -12.04
N GLN A 20 -0.51 14.53 -12.07
CA GLN A 20 0.13 13.73 -13.12
C GLN A 20 -0.31 14.19 -14.51
N LEU A 21 -1.62 14.30 -14.73
CA LEU A 21 -2.18 14.72 -16.02
C LEU A 21 -1.72 16.14 -16.41
N ARG A 22 -1.64 17.06 -15.46
CA ARG A 22 -1.16 18.42 -15.72
C ARG A 22 0.34 18.48 -16.03
N LEU A 23 1.15 17.65 -15.38
CA LEU A 23 2.58 17.54 -15.67
C LEU A 23 2.82 16.96 -17.08
N GLU A 24 2.00 15.98 -17.51
CA GLU A 24 2.15 15.33 -18.81
C GLU A 24 1.48 16.10 -19.96
N LYS A 25 0.39 16.83 -19.67
CA LYS A 25 -0.35 17.66 -20.64
C LYS A 25 -0.78 18.99 -20.00
N PRO A 26 0.07 20.04 -20.06
CA PRO A 26 -0.15 21.30 -19.36
C PRO A 26 -1.43 22.07 -19.74
N ASP A 27 -2.03 21.83 -20.89
CA ASP A 27 -3.25 22.48 -21.38
C ASP A 27 -4.54 21.70 -21.09
N ILE A 28 -4.46 20.53 -20.46
CA ILE A 28 -5.64 19.70 -20.12
C ILE A 28 -6.52 20.41 -19.09
N ARG A 29 -7.83 20.45 -19.35
CA ARG A 29 -8.83 21.06 -18.46
C ARG A 29 -9.38 20.03 -17.50
N ILE A 30 -9.04 20.17 -16.23
CA ILE A 30 -9.44 19.25 -15.16
C ILE A 30 -10.32 19.96 -14.15
N VAL A 31 -11.39 19.29 -13.73
CA VAL A 31 -12.24 19.70 -12.61
C VAL A 31 -12.20 18.60 -11.56
N VAL A 32 -11.85 18.95 -10.31
CA VAL A 32 -11.89 18.07 -9.15
C VAL A 32 -13.04 18.50 -8.24
N LEU A 33 -13.87 17.54 -7.82
CA LEU A 33 -15.02 17.74 -6.95
C LEU A 33 -14.78 17.05 -5.61
N GLU A 34 -14.49 17.82 -4.55
CA GLU A 34 -14.23 17.33 -3.20
C GLU A 34 -15.35 17.72 -2.24
N ARG A 35 -15.92 16.72 -1.55
CA ARG A 35 -16.99 16.96 -0.57
C ARG A 35 -16.51 17.59 0.72
N GLY A 36 -15.26 17.35 1.09
CA GLY A 36 -14.63 17.88 2.29
C GLY A 36 -14.25 19.35 2.17
N LYS A 37 -13.94 19.94 3.31
CA LYS A 37 -13.34 21.30 3.39
C LYS A 37 -11.82 21.18 3.30
N ARG A 38 -11.18 22.14 2.64
CA ARG A 38 -9.74 22.35 2.68
C ARG A 38 -9.37 23.64 3.43
N PRO A 39 -8.21 23.72 4.10
CA PRO A 39 -7.32 22.59 4.38
C PRO A 39 -7.97 21.54 5.29
N ALA A 40 -7.61 20.28 5.08
CA ALA A 40 -7.98 19.21 6.02
C ALA A 40 -7.14 19.32 7.29
N PRO A 41 -7.65 18.88 8.46
CA PRO A 41 -6.82 18.75 9.67
C PRO A 41 -5.60 17.83 9.39
N GLU A 42 -4.47 18.07 10.06
CA GLU A 42 -3.31 17.16 9.95
C GLU A 42 -3.69 15.76 10.41
N ALA A 43 -4.35 15.63 11.58
CA ALA A 43 -5.01 14.40 11.98
C ALA A 43 -6.30 14.21 11.16
N SER A 44 -6.17 13.67 9.97
CA SER A 44 -7.23 13.71 8.97
C SER A 44 -8.12 12.47 8.92
N TYR A 45 -8.11 11.64 9.96
CA TYR A 45 -8.96 10.43 10.07
C TYR A 45 -8.78 9.44 8.89
N LYS A 46 -7.59 9.32 8.34
CA LYS A 46 -7.32 8.46 7.17
C LYS A 46 -6.27 7.41 7.50
N VAL A 47 -6.46 6.19 6.97
CA VAL A 47 -5.42 5.16 6.91
C VAL A 47 -4.56 5.34 5.66
N GLY A 48 -3.46 4.57 5.56
CA GLY A 48 -2.50 4.64 4.45
C GLY A 48 -1.44 5.70 4.69
N GLU A 49 -0.95 5.75 5.93
CA GLU A 49 0.10 6.66 6.41
C GLU A 49 1.50 6.11 6.17
N SER A 50 1.62 4.82 5.88
CA SER A 50 2.88 4.17 5.51
C SER A 50 2.91 3.97 3.99
N SER A 51 3.97 4.40 3.32
CA SER A 51 4.23 4.10 1.91
C SER A 51 5.31 3.04 1.78
N VAL A 52 5.44 2.48 0.58
CA VAL A 52 6.52 1.61 0.15
C VAL A 52 7.09 2.13 -1.16
N GLU A 53 8.05 1.45 -1.77
CA GLU A 53 8.92 1.97 -2.81
C GLU A 53 8.18 2.50 -4.05
N VAL A 54 7.15 1.79 -4.53
CA VAL A 54 6.34 2.22 -5.69
C VAL A 54 5.65 3.56 -5.43
N ALA A 55 4.99 3.68 -4.28
CA ALA A 55 4.30 4.93 -3.92
C ALA A 55 5.29 6.08 -3.71
N ALA A 56 6.42 5.81 -3.05
CA ALA A 56 7.47 6.80 -2.84
C ALA A 56 8.04 7.31 -4.17
N HIS A 57 8.34 6.41 -5.11
CA HIS A 57 8.77 6.76 -6.47
C HIS A 57 7.69 7.55 -7.22
N TYR A 58 6.43 7.12 -7.14
CA TYR A 58 5.32 7.82 -7.79
C TYR A 58 5.21 9.26 -7.31
N TYR A 59 5.16 9.47 -5.99
CA TYR A 59 5.02 10.82 -5.44
C TYR A 59 6.29 11.66 -5.64
N GLY A 60 7.46 11.08 -5.40
CA GLY A 60 8.73 11.78 -5.51
C GLY A 60 9.08 12.15 -6.95
N GLU A 61 9.18 11.14 -7.81
CA GLU A 61 9.74 11.28 -9.17
C GLU A 61 8.65 11.59 -10.21
N ARG A 62 7.55 10.83 -10.21
CA ARG A 62 6.49 11.02 -11.22
C ARG A 62 5.70 12.31 -11.00
N LEU A 63 5.35 12.62 -9.75
CA LEU A 63 4.63 13.86 -9.40
C LEU A 63 5.56 15.02 -9.04
N LYS A 64 6.87 14.83 -9.03
CA LYS A 64 7.87 15.85 -8.70
C LYS A 64 7.61 16.51 -7.34
N LEU A 65 7.35 15.69 -6.32
CA LEU A 65 7.07 16.14 -4.95
C LEU A 65 8.18 15.77 -3.95
N LYS A 66 9.33 15.28 -4.45
CA LYS A 66 10.41 14.76 -3.60
C LYS A 66 10.88 15.78 -2.58
N GLU A 67 11.07 17.04 -2.96
CA GLU A 67 11.50 18.12 -2.05
C GLU A 67 10.56 18.29 -0.85
N HIS A 68 9.25 18.27 -1.08
CA HIS A 68 8.26 18.35 0.00
C HIS A 68 8.27 17.09 0.87
N ILE A 69 8.37 15.91 0.25
CA ILE A 69 8.37 14.66 0.99
C ILE A 69 9.58 14.59 1.91
N ASP A 70 10.77 14.92 1.41
CA ASP A 70 12.01 14.91 2.19
C ASP A 70 11.98 15.94 3.33
N ALA A 71 11.31 17.08 3.14
CA ALA A 71 11.26 18.16 4.13
C ALA A 71 10.15 18.00 5.18
N ALA A 72 9.01 17.34 4.83
CA ALA A 72 7.79 17.38 5.64
C ALA A 72 7.27 15.99 6.07
N GLN A 73 7.83 14.91 5.54
CA GLN A 73 7.45 13.55 5.90
C GLN A 73 8.64 12.83 6.55
N LEU A 74 8.39 11.68 7.19
CA LEU A 74 9.48 10.93 7.84
C LEU A 74 10.02 9.85 6.90
N PRO A 75 11.35 9.75 6.72
CA PRO A 75 11.97 8.60 6.09
C PRO A 75 11.59 7.32 6.85
N LYS A 76 11.21 6.28 6.13
CA LYS A 76 10.79 5.01 6.72
C LYS A 76 11.95 4.03 6.78
N LEU A 77 12.23 3.54 8.00
CA LEU A 77 13.21 2.46 8.24
C LEU A 77 12.63 1.07 7.85
N GLY A 78 11.80 0.99 6.83
CA GLY A 78 11.17 -0.24 6.40
C GLY A 78 10.03 -0.74 7.31
N LEU A 79 9.66 -2.01 7.11
CA LEU A 79 8.69 -2.73 7.92
C LEU A 79 9.41 -3.51 9.00
N ARG A 80 8.85 -3.53 10.22
CA ARG A 80 9.39 -4.27 11.36
C ARG A 80 8.29 -5.07 12.03
N PHE A 81 8.59 -6.32 12.39
CA PHE A 81 7.63 -7.28 12.92
C PHE A 81 8.14 -7.90 14.21
N PHE A 82 7.26 -7.99 15.22
CA PHE A 82 7.51 -8.63 16.50
C PHE A 82 6.52 -9.77 16.67
N PHE A 83 7.02 -11.01 16.72
CA PHE A 83 6.20 -12.20 16.87
C PHE A 83 5.97 -12.57 18.33
N PRO A 84 4.83 -13.20 18.68
CA PRO A 84 4.46 -13.42 20.06
C PRO A 84 5.44 -14.37 20.77
N HIS A 85 5.67 -14.10 22.05
CA HIS A 85 6.36 -14.98 22.97
C HIS A 85 5.72 -14.92 24.35
N GLY A 86 5.40 -16.07 24.96
CA GLY A 86 4.74 -16.15 26.26
C GLY A 86 3.44 -15.37 26.30
N ASP A 87 3.32 -14.45 27.25
CA ASP A 87 2.20 -13.53 27.42
C ASP A 87 2.39 -12.17 26.70
N ASN A 88 3.41 -12.05 25.86
CA ASN A 88 3.82 -10.81 25.19
C ASN A 88 4.28 -9.69 26.15
N GLY A 89 4.64 -10.04 27.40
CA GLY A 89 5.07 -9.11 28.44
C GLY A 89 6.52 -8.63 28.32
N ASP A 90 7.33 -9.24 27.44
CA ASP A 90 8.74 -8.87 27.23
C ASP A 90 9.10 -8.87 25.74
N VAL A 91 9.25 -7.68 25.16
CA VAL A 91 9.58 -7.48 23.73
C VAL A 91 10.95 -8.06 23.38
N THR A 92 11.89 -8.18 24.33
CA THR A 92 13.24 -8.70 24.08
C THR A 92 13.24 -10.20 23.80
N GLN A 93 12.21 -10.91 24.26
CA GLN A 93 11.99 -12.33 24.04
C GLN A 93 11.22 -12.63 22.76
N ARG A 94 10.68 -11.62 22.10
CA ARG A 94 9.97 -11.79 20.83
C ARG A 94 10.95 -11.95 19.67
N LEU A 95 10.65 -12.82 18.70
CA LEU A 95 11.33 -12.78 17.42
C LEU A 95 11.08 -11.42 16.79
N GLU A 96 12.15 -10.72 16.45
CA GLU A 96 12.12 -9.45 15.74
C GLU A 96 12.62 -9.63 14.31
N ILE A 97 11.87 -9.14 13.31
CA ILE A 97 12.29 -9.09 11.90
C ILE A 97 12.23 -7.64 11.45
N GLY A 98 13.31 -7.12 10.91
CA GLY A 98 13.32 -5.75 10.39
C GLY A 98 14.70 -5.32 9.96
N PRO A 99 14.81 -4.19 9.22
CA PRO A 99 16.10 -3.69 8.79
C PRO A 99 16.87 -3.01 9.93
N SER A 100 18.21 -3.10 9.89
CA SER A 100 19.10 -2.37 10.80
C SER A 100 19.54 -1.02 10.23
N ASP A 101 19.26 -0.73 8.95
CA ASP A 101 19.61 0.53 8.27
C ASP A 101 18.55 0.88 7.22
N TYR A 102 18.56 2.12 6.75
CA TYR A 102 17.63 2.60 5.72
C TYR A 102 17.89 1.93 4.36
N PRO A 103 16.82 1.63 3.60
CA PRO A 103 16.97 1.12 2.25
C PRO A 103 17.52 2.21 1.31
N THR A 104 18.20 1.79 0.22
CA THR A 104 18.75 2.71 -0.79
C THR A 104 17.64 3.45 -1.55
N VAL A 105 16.60 2.73 -1.99
CA VAL A 105 15.38 3.35 -2.52
C VAL A 105 14.48 3.66 -1.32
N PRO A 106 14.21 4.95 -1.06
CA PRO A 106 13.49 5.35 0.13
C PRO A 106 12.00 5.01 0.07
N SER A 107 11.41 4.82 1.25
CA SER A 107 9.98 4.92 1.47
C SER A 107 9.70 5.85 2.65
N TYR A 108 8.45 6.26 2.86
CA TYR A 108 8.12 7.32 3.81
C TYR A 108 6.89 6.99 4.66
N GLN A 109 6.88 7.52 5.89
CA GLN A 109 5.68 7.62 6.69
C GLN A 109 5.00 8.96 6.32
N LEU A 110 3.79 8.88 5.78
CA LEU A 110 3.08 10.04 5.24
C LEU A 110 2.05 10.56 6.23
N ASP A 111 2.24 11.76 6.72
CA ASP A 111 1.16 12.48 7.38
C ASP A 111 0.14 12.94 6.33
N ARG A 112 -0.94 12.17 6.22
CA ARG A 112 -1.91 12.27 5.13
C ARG A 112 -2.58 13.64 5.05
N GLY A 113 -2.89 14.26 6.17
CA GLY A 113 -3.49 15.60 6.17
C GLY A 113 -2.52 16.65 5.62
N ARG A 114 -1.29 16.64 6.11
CA ARG A 114 -0.21 17.54 5.66
C ARG A 114 0.11 17.33 4.18
N PHE A 115 0.31 16.09 3.77
CA PHE A 115 0.65 15.76 2.39
C PHE A 115 -0.46 16.08 1.40
N GLU A 116 -1.72 15.74 1.72
CA GLU A 116 -2.86 16.03 0.84
C GLU A 116 -3.18 17.52 0.75
N ASN A 117 -2.95 18.31 1.82
CA ASN A 117 -3.10 19.77 1.76
C ASN A 117 -2.05 20.38 0.83
N TYR A 118 -0.78 19.98 0.95
CA TYR A 118 0.27 20.43 0.05
C TYR A 118 -0.02 20.04 -1.41
N LEU A 119 -0.43 18.78 -1.66
CA LEU A 119 -0.78 18.29 -3.00
C LEU A 119 -1.96 19.07 -3.58
N HIS A 120 -2.96 19.42 -2.77
CA HIS A 120 -4.08 20.26 -3.17
C HIS A 120 -3.58 21.65 -3.67
N ASP A 121 -2.70 22.30 -2.90
CA ASP A 121 -2.17 23.61 -3.27
C ASP A 121 -1.36 23.54 -4.57
N GLN A 122 -0.58 22.46 -4.76
CA GLN A 122 0.16 22.23 -6.01
C GLN A 122 -0.79 22.03 -7.19
N VAL A 123 -1.85 21.25 -7.04
CA VAL A 123 -2.85 21.00 -8.08
C VAL A 123 -3.58 22.30 -8.49
N VAL A 124 -3.91 23.15 -7.53
CA VAL A 124 -4.48 24.47 -7.79
C VAL A 124 -3.47 25.38 -8.52
N ALA A 125 -2.22 25.40 -8.08
CA ALA A 125 -1.14 26.16 -8.73
C ALA A 125 -0.86 25.67 -10.16
N ASP A 126 -1.03 24.37 -10.44
CA ASP A 126 -0.95 23.79 -11.77
C ASP A 126 -2.15 24.20 -12.69
N GLY A 127 -3.13 24.98 -12.18
CA GLY A 127 -4.27 25.48 -12.92
C GLY A 127 -5.45 24.52 -13.03
N VAL A 128 -5.56 23.51 -12.14
CA VAL A 128 -6.73 22.67 -12.03
C VAL A 128 -7.85 23.39 -11.29
N THR A 129 -9.09 23.28 -11.78
CA THR A 129 -10.26 23.82 -11.07
C THR A 129 -10.67 22.83 -9.96
N VAL A 130 -10.52 23.21 -8.71
CA VAL A 130 -10.93 22.37 -7.55
C VAL A 130 -12.11 23.03 -6.87
N PHE A 131 -13.16 22.26 -6.64
CA PHE A 131 -14.32 22.65 -5.83
C PHE A 131 -14.30 21.88 -4.52
N ASP A 132 -13.96 22.56 -3.43
CA ASP A 132 -14.14 22.03 -2.08
C ASP A 132 -15.60 22.15 -1.64
N ARG A 133 -16.04 21.33 -0.69
CA ARG A 133 -17.44 21.26 -0.25
C ARG A 133 -18.42 21.01 -1.40
N ALA A 134 -17.97 20.35 -2.44
CA ALA A 134 -18.74 20.00 -3.62
C ALA A 134 -19.26 18.57 -3.52
N ARG A 135 -20.57 18.42 -3.34
CA ARG A 135 -21.21 17.12 -3.21
C ARG A 135 -21.80 16.67 -4.54
N VAL A 136 -21.22 15.64 -5.16
CA VAL A 136 -21.78 14.99 -6.34
C VAL A 136 -23.15 14.40 -6.00
N GLN A 137 -24.16 14.72 -6.84
CA GLN A 137 -25.53 14.23 -6.70
C GLN A 137 -25.93 13.31 -7.85
N ARG A 138 -25.45 13.60 -9.07
CA ARG A 138 -25.83 12.89 -10.27
C ARG A 138 -24.63 12.69 -11.17
N VAL A 139 -24.52 11.52 -11.75
CA VAL A 139 -23.56 11.21 -12.82
C VAL A 139 -24.31 10.60 -13.99
N GLU A 140 -24.23 11.21 -15.16
CA GLU A 140 -24.78 10.66 -16.40
C GLU A 140 -23.63 10.27 -17.33
N LEU A 141 -23.46 8.97 -17.47
CA LEU A 141 -22.52 8.41 -18.43
C LEU A 141 -23.20 8.34 -19.81
N ARG A 142 -22.53 8.87 -20.82
CA ARG A 142 -23.02 8.91 -22.20
C ARG A 142 -21.97 8.25 -23.12
N PRO A 143 -22.13 6.96 -23.43
CA PRO A 143 -21.22 6.27 -24.35
C PRO A 143 -21.11 7.02 -25.68
N GLY A 144 -19.87 7.22 -26.16
CA GLY A 144 -19.59 7.97 -27.38
C GLY A 144 -19.78 9.49 -27.30
N GLY A 145 -20.37 10.02 -26.20
CA GLY A 145 -20.60 11.43 -25.97
C GLY A 145 -19.74 12.05 -24.86
N ARG A 146 -20.17 13.22 -24.39
CA ARG A 146 -19.62 13.85 -23.19
C ARG A 146 -20.50 13.50 -21.98
N HIS A 147 -19.86 13.13 -20.90
CA HIS A 147 -20.54 12.81 -19.64
C HIS A 147 -20.98 14.09 -18.92
N GLU A 148 -21.91 13.94 -17.98
CA GLU A 148 -22.42 15.04 -17.20
C GLU A 148 -22.43 14.68 -15.70
N ILE A 149 -21.86 15.56 -14.86
CA ILE A 149 -21.85 15.41 -13.41
C ILE A 149 -22.55 16.62 -12.80
N GLY A 150 -23.67 16.37 -12.13
CA GLY A 150 -24.38 17.36 -11.30
C GLY A 150 -23.87 17.32 -9.87
N PHE A 151 -23.55 18.49 -9.32
CA PHE A 151 -23.06 18.62 -7.94
C PHE A 151 -23.59 19.89 -7.26
N VAL A 152 -23.60 19.89 -5.93
CA VAL A 152 -23.95 21.05 -5.11
C VAL A 152 -22.68 21.63 -4.53
N HIS A 153 -22.50 22.95 -4.69
CA HIS A 153 -21.42 23.73 -4.10
C HIS A 153 -22.01 24.97 -3.42
N GLY A 154 -21.95 25.04 -2.10
CA GLY A 154 -22.77 25.98 -1.33
C GLY A 154 -24.26 25.66 -1.52
N ASP A 155 -25.05 26.67 -1.84
CA ASP A 155 -26.50 26.53 -2.12
C ASP A 155 -26.79 26.37 -3.62
N GLU A 156 -25.76 26.31 -4.47
CA GLU A 156 -25.92 26.26 -5.93
C GLU A 156 -25.81 24.83 -6.46
N VAL A 157 -26.75 24.45 -7.32
CA VAL A 157 -26.65 23.26 -8.15
C VAL A 157 -25.85 23.60 -9.41
N ARG A 158 -24.76 22.92 -9.64
CA ARG A 158 -23.85 23.12 -10.79
C ARG A 158 -23.71 21.84 -11.59
N THR A 159 -23.30 22.00 -12.83
CA THR A 159 -23.05 20.87 -13.74
C THR A 159 -21.70 21.05 -14.41
N VAL A 160 -20.91 19.96 -14.49
CA VAL A 160 -19.75 19.84 -15.35
C VAL A 160 -20.01 18.82 -16.45
N THR A 161 -19.75 19.22 -17.70
CA THR A 161 -19.76 18.35 -18.86
C THR A 161 -18.31 18.00 -19.22
N CYS A 162 -17.97 16.72 -19.31
CA CYS A 162 -16.58 16.28 -19.48
C CYS A 162 -16.45 15.13 -20.48
N ARG A 163 -15.25 14.95 -21.00
CA ARG A 163 -14.92 13.81 -21.88
C ARG A 163 -14.66 12.55 -21.06
N TRP A 164 -13.94 12.66 -19.94
CA TRP A 164 -13.64 11.57 -19.02
C TRP A 164 -14.20 11.83 -17.64
N VAL A 165 -14.73 10.78 -17.02
CA VAL A 165 -15.14 10.77 -15.60
C VAL A 165 -14.22 9.82 -14.83
N VAL A 166 -13.64 10.30 -13.72
CA VAL A 166 -12.85 9.46 -12.83
C VAL A 166 -13.48 9.44 -11.43
N ASP A 167 -13.81 8.26 -10.93
CA ASP A 167 -14.25 8.06 -9.56
C ASP A 167 -13.04 7.81 -8.65
N ALA A 168 -12.65 8.82 -7.91
CA ALA A 168 -11.64 8.82 -6.86
C ALA A 168 -12.26 9.13 -5.49
N ALA A 169 -13.60 8.91 -5.34
CA ALA A 169 -14.36 9.31 -4.17
C ALA A 169 -14.19 8.35 -2.96
N GLY A 170 -13.17 7.49 -2.99
CA GLY A 170 -12.85 6.57 -1.93
C GLY A 170 -14.05 5.69 -1.58
N ARG A 171 -14.32 5.48 -0.30
CA ARG A 171 -15.42 4.60 0.16
C ARG A 171 -16.83 5.04 -0.25
N SER A 172 -17.01 6.22 -0.86
CA SER A 172 -18.29 6.61 -1.45
C SER A 172 -18.66 5.77 -2.65
N LYS A 173 -17.67 5.23 -3.42
CA LYS A 173 -17.84 4.25 -4.50
C LYS A 173 -18.94 4.66 -5.50
N ILE A 174 -18.89 5.90 -6.00
CA ILE A 174 -19.98 6.52 -6.77
C ILE A 174 -20.29 5.73 -8.04
N LEU A 175 -19.29 5.53 -8.92
CA LEU A 175 -19.49 4.77 -10.15
C LEU A 175 -19.67 3.27 -9.88
N LYS A 176 -18.90 2.73 -8.95
CA LYS A 176 -18.98 1.32 -8.58
C LYS A 176 -20.40 0.91 -8.18
N ARG A 177 -21.04 1.70 -7.30
CA ARG A 177 -22.44 1.48 -6.91
C ARG A 177 -23.43 1.72 -8.05
N LYS A 178 -23.24 2.83 -8.77
CA LYS A 178 -24.12 3.19 -9.90
C LYS A 178 -24.17 2.10 -10.96
N LEU A 179 -23.04 1.45 -11.24
CA LEU A 179 -22.89 0.47 -12.32
C LEU A 179 -23.02 -1.00 -11.84
N GLY A 180 -23.23 -1.24 -10.54
CA GLY A 180 -23.34 -2.58 -9.98
C GLY A 180 -22.04 -3.41 -10.08
N LEU A 181 -20.88 -2.71 -9.96
CA LEU A 181 -19.55 -3.31 -10.12
C LEU A 181 -18.97 -3.85 -8.80
N GLU A 182 -19.77 -3.94 -7.76
CA GLU A 182 -19.33 -4.45 -6.47
C GLU A 182 -18.91 -5.92 -6.59
N LYS A 183 -17.78 -6.23 -6.02
CA LYS A 183 -17.22 -7.58 -5.86
C LYS A 183 -16.68 -7.67 -4.45
N ASP A 184 -17.20 -8.62 -3.68
CA ASP A 184 -16.72 -8.86 -2.32
C ASP A 184 -15.26 -9.31 -2.35
N GLY A 185 -14.49 -8.91 -1.34
CA GLY A 185 -13.18 -9.51 -1.07
C GLY A 185 -13.37 -10.83 -0.29
N ASN A 186 -12.39 -11.72 -0.42
CA ASN A 186 -12.38 -12.97 0.36
C ASN A 186 -11.87 -12.76 1.79
N LEU A 187 -11.43 -11.55 2.13
CA LEU A 187 -10.90 -11.20 3.45
C LEU A 187 -12.00 -10.63 4.34
N ARG A 188 -12.09 -11.13 5.56
CA ARG A 188 -13.04 -10.70 6.59
C ARG A 188 -12.32 -9.89 7.68
N ASN A 189 -11.67 -8.82 7.27
CA ASN A 189 -10.80 -8.05 8.14
C ASN A 189 -11.50 -6.82 8.71
N GLY A 190 -11.34 -6.62 10.02
CA GLY A 190 -11.68 -5.40 10.73
C GLY A 190 -10.43 -4.61 11.09
N ALA A 191 -10.60 -3.32 11.33
CA ALA A 191 -9.56 -2.46 11.84
C ALA A 191 -10.11 -1.41 12.78
N VAL A 192 -9.38 -1.13 13.85
CA VAL A 192 -9.58 0.04 14.70
C VAL A 192 -8.27 0.79 14.81
N TRP A 193 -8.32 2.12 14.79
CA TRP A 193 -7.10 2.91 14.92
C TRP A 193 -7.38 4.28 15.53
N PHE A 194 -6.31 4.86 16.06
CA PHE A 194 -6.32 6.16 16.70
C PHE A 194 -4.96 6.83 16.56
N ARG A 195 -4.91 8.14 16.77
CA ARG A 195 -3.67 8.89 16.82
C ARG A 195 -3.42 9.46 18.18
N LEU A 196 -2.15 9.40 18.57
CA LEU A 196 -1.60 10.07 19.73
C LEU A 196 -0.82 11.30 19.26
N GLY A 197 -1.06 12.48 19.86
CA GLY A 197 -0.33 13.70 19.59
C GLY A 197 1.05 13.72 20.29
N ALA A 198 1.77 12.61 20.17
CA ALA A 198 3.07 12.42 20.79
C ALA A 198 3.95 11.50 19.93
N GLU A 199 5.25 11.68 20.05
CA GLU A 199 6.26 10.81 19.49
C GLU A 199 6.43 9.57 20.39
N VAL A 200 5.90 8.43 19.94
CA VAL A 200 5.99 7.17 20.66
C VAL A 200 7.15 6.35 20.09
N ASP A 201 8.13 6.01 20.92
CA ASP A 201 9.25 5.15 20.53
C ASP A 201 9.06 3.74 21.05
N ILE A 202 9.07 2.77 20.16
CA ILE A 202 9.00 1.34 20.50
C ILE A 202 10.20 0.91 21.36
N SER A 203 11.35 1.58 21.23
CA SER A 203 12.53 1.31 22.04
C SER A 203 12.31 1.54 23.54
N ASP A 204 11.27 2.30 23.92
CA ASP A 204 10.89 2.52 25.32
C ASP A 204 10.14 1.33 25.96
N MET A 205 9.91 0.25 25.23
CA MET A 205 9.36 -0.99 25.78
C MET A 205 10.36 -1.79 26.61
N SER A 206 11.68 -1.54 26.46
CA SER A 206 12.72 -2.22 27.25
C SER A 206 13.91 -1.31 27.52
N ASP A 207 14.51 -1.47 28.70
CA ASP A 207 15.79 -0.82 29.09
C ASP A 207 17.02 -1.67 28.74
N ASP A 208 16.83 -2.84 28.11
CA ASP A 208 17.91 -3.71 27.67
C ASP A 208 18.76 -3.02 26.61
N ALA A 209 20.02 -2.72 26.97
CA ALA A 209 20.95 -1.99 26.12
C ALA A 209 21.37 -2.78 24.87
N GLU A 210 21.47 -4.12 24.98
CA GLU A 210 21.82 -4.99 23.85
C GLU A 210 20.67 -5.04 22.84
N TRP A 211 19.44 -5.20 23.31
CA TRP A 211 18.26 -5.16 22.46
C TRP A 211 18.12 -3.81 21.75
N ARG A 212 18.34 -2.69 22.47
CA ARG A 212 18.31 -1.33 21.87
C ARG A 212 19.37 -1.14 20.79
N ALA A 213 20.57 -1.69 20.99
CA ALA A 213 21.71 -1.52 20.08
C ALA A 213 21.64 -2.41 18.82
N ARG A 214 20.69 -3.33 18.71
CA ARG A 214 20.56 -4.23 17.54
C ARG A 214 20.26 -3.47 16.24
N THR A 215 19.67 -2.28 16.33
CA THR A 215 19.36 -1.42 15.18
C THR A 215 20.17 -0.13 15.26
N GLY A 216 20.69 0.36 14.12
CA GLY A 216 21.39 1.66 14.09
C GLY A 216 20.42 2.82 14.35
N PRO A 217 19.43 3.09 13.50
CA PRO A 217 18.36 4.05 13.75
C PRO A 217 17.35 3.51 14.77
N SER A 218 16.64 4.43 15.47
CA SER A 218 15.54 4.04 16.35
C SER A 218 14.46 3.25 15.60
N ARG A 219 13.93 2.20 16.27
CA ARG A 219 12.79 1.41 15.81
C ARG A 219 11.54 2.27 15.54
N ARG A 220 11.44 3.43 16.18
CA ARG A 220 10.38 4.41 15.93
C ARG A 220 10.21 4.70 14.44
N PHE A 221 11.28 4.78 13.65
CA PHE A 221 11.21 5.13 12.23
C PHE A 221 10.73 4.00 11.32
N SER A 222 10.57 2.77 11.82
CA SER A 222 9.90 1.69 11.10
C SER A 222 8.38 1.82 11.18
N THR A 223 7.65 1.20 10.24
CA THR A 223 6.29 0.77 10.51
C THR A 223 6.38 -0.49 11.35
N ASN A 224 6.09 -0.38 12.64
CA ASN A 224 6.22 -1.48 13.59
C ASN A 224 4.93 -2.30 13.65
N HIS A 225 5.05 -3.62 13.59
CA HIS A 225 3.93 -4.56 13.63
C HIS A 225 4.12 -5.53 14.78
N PHE A 226 3.17 -5.57 15.74
CA PHE A 226 3.11 -6.58 16.76
C PHE A 226 2.11 -7.64 16.33
N MET A 227 2.62 -8.86 16.13
CA MET A 227 1.92 -9.95 15.47
C MET A 227 1.30 -10.89 16.48
N GLY A 228 0.14 -11.45 16.17
CA GLY A 228 -0.49 -12.49 16.94
C GLY A 228 -1.50 -13.29 16.12
N PRO A 229 -2.02 -14.42 16.65
CA PRO A 229 -2.98 -15.25 15.92
C PRO A 229 -4.24 -14.46 15.56
N GLY A 230 -4.45 -14.24 14.26
CA GLY A 230 -5.62 -13.53 13.75
C GLY A 230 -5.56 -12.01 13.83
N TYR A 231 -4.44 -11.41 14.25
CA TYR A 231 -4.32 -9.95 14.35
C TYR A 231 -2.88 -9.45 14.15
N TRP A 232 -2.77 -8.13 13.97
CA TRP A 232 -1.53 -7.37 14.11
C TRP A 232 -1.82 -5.94 14.58
N VAL A 233 -0.89 -5.35 15.33
CA VAL A 233 -0.97 -3.99 15.85
C VAL A 233 0.10 -3.15 15.19
N TRP A 234 -0.24 -1.95 14.68
CA TRP A 234 0.76 -1.04 14.13
C TRP A 234 1.09 0.12 15.04
N PHE A 235 2.34 0.59 14.92
CA PHE A 235 2.79 1.90 15.37
C PHE A 235 3.49 2.59 14.19
N ILE A 236 2.96 3.74 13.75
CA ILE A 236 3.45 4.50 12.61
C ILE A 236 3.73 5.95 13.06
N PRO A 237 5.00 6.41 13.06
CA PRO A 237 5.32 7.79 13.37
C PRO A 237 4.93 8.69 12.21
N LEU A 238 4.53 9.92 12.52
CA LEU A 238 4.10 10.91 11.52
C LEU A 238 4.95 12.17 11.60
N GLY A 239 5.11 12.87 10.48
CA GLY A 239 5.89 14.09 10.37
C GLY A 239 5.37 15.27 11.21
N SER A 240 4.13 15.19 11.70
CA SER A 240 3.55 16.15 12.66
C SER A 240 4.02 15.95 14.11
N GLY A 241 4.83 14.94 14.40
CA GLY A 241 5.15 14.54 15.77
C GLY A 241 4.08 13.66 16.44
N SER A 242 3.06 13.27 15.68
CA SER A 242 2.04 12.31 16.14
C SER A 242 2.46 10.87 15.85
N THR A 243 1.80 9.92 16.49
CA THR A 243 1.94 8.49 16.21
C THR A 243 0.56 7.87 15.95
N SER A 244 0.42 7.19 14.83
CA SER A 244 -0.76 6.39 14.51
C SER A 244 -0.61 4.99 15.10
N VAL A 245 -1.63 4.52 15.79
CA VAL A 245 -1.70 3.19 16.39
C VAL A 245 -2.99 2.52 15.94
N GLY A 246 -2.92 1.25 15.55
CA GLY A 246 -4.14 0.53 15.18
C GLY A 246 -4.00 -0.97 15.31
N ILE A 247 -5.15 -1.63 15.36
CA ILE A 247 -5.31 -3.06 15.46
C ILE A 247 -6.07 -3.52 14.22
N VAL A 248 -5.49 -4.43 13.46
CA VAL A 248 -6.15 -5.11 12.34
C VAL A 248 -6.35 -6.57 12.71
N PHE A 249 -7.50 -7.11 12.38
CA PHE A 249 -7.86 -8.44 12.84
C PHE A 249 -8.80 -9.15 11.87
N ASP A 250 -8.76 -10.47 11.91
CA ASP A 250 -9.73 -11.36 11.26
C ASP A 250 -11.03 -11.39 12.08
N ASN A 251 -12.14 -10.95 11.50
CA ASN A 251 -13.46 -10.91 12.14
C ASN A 251 -14.01 -12.30 12.51
N THR A 252 -13.38 -13.38 12.02
CA THR A 252 -13.75 -14.76 12.41
C THR A 252 -13.06 -15.20 13.70
N MET A 253 -11.96 -14.52 14.09
CA MET A 253 -11.17 -14.83 15.28
C MET A 253 -11.34 -13.79 16.39
N HIS A 254 -11.51 -12.52 16.03
CA HIS A 254 -11.65 -11.39 16.95
C HIS A 254 -12.92 -10.62 16.67
N ASN A 255 -13.60 -10.19 17.73
CA ASN A 255 -14.87 -9.50 17.60
C ASN A 255 -14.67 -7.98 17.63
N VAL A 256 -15.03 -7.28 16.57
CA VAL A 256 -14.95 -5.81 16.49
C VAL A 256 -15.67 -5.10 17.65
N LYS A 257 -16.72 -5.68 18.22
CA LYS A 257 -17.46 -5.08 19.36
C LYS A 257 -16.62 -4.97 20.63
N GLU A 258 -15.55 -5.74 20.73
CA GLU A 258 -14.61 -5.72 21.85
C GLU A 258 -13.52 -4.64 21.68
N MET A 259 -13.44 -4.02 20.50
CA MET A 259 -12.42 -3.01 20.14
C MET A 259 -13.00 -1.72 19.57
N ASN A 260 -14.32 -1.57 19.43
CA ASN A 260 -14.97 -0.46 18.70
C ASN A 260 -15.05 0.88 19.46
N SER A 261 -14.22 1.07 20.48
CA SER A 261 -13.95 2.35 21.12
C SER A 261 -12.54 2.33 21.69
N PHE A 262 -11.95 3.50 21.96
CA PHE A 262 -10.60 3.61 22.52
C PHE A 262 -10.45 2.77 23.80
N GLU A 263 -11.38 2.89 24.76
CA GLU A 263 -11.34 2.13 26.03
C GLU A 263 -11.36 0.61 25.80
N LYS A 264 -12.21 0.16 24.89
CA LYS A 264 -12.28 -1.27 24.55
C LYS A 264 -11.02 -1.74 23.84
N SER A 265 -10.48 -0.94 22.93
CA SER A 265 -9.19 -1.24 22.29
C SER A 265 -8.07 -1.32 23.31
N MET A 266 -8.04 -0.43 24.30
CA MET A 266 -7.06 -0.49 25.41
C MET A 266 -7.22 -1.74 26.26
N ASN A 267 -8.44 -2.19 26.56
CA ASN A 267 -8.66 -3.44 27.28
C ASN A 267 -8.17 -4.63 26.48
N TRP A 268 -8.50 -4.68 25.20
CA TRP A 268 -8.03 -5.73 24.28
C TRP A 268 -6.50 -5.76 24.20
N LEU A 269 -5.85 -4.58 24.10
CA LEU A 269 -4.38 -4.48 24.10
C LEU A 269 -3.78 -4.98 25.42
N ARG A 270 -4.39 -4.69 26.58
CA ARG A 270 -3.91 -5.19 27.88
C ARG A 270 -3.92 -6.72 27.96
N GLU A 271 -4.89 -7.35 27.31
CA GLU A 271 -5.06 -8.81 27.29
C GLU A 271 -4.13 -9.50 26.27
N ASN A 272 -3.89 -8.88 25.11
CA ASN A 272 -3.18 -9.52 23.99
C ASN A 272 -1.78 -8.96 23.75
N GLU A 273 -1.56 -7.66 23.99
CA GLU A 273 -0.31 -6.93 23.75
C GLU A 273 -0.01 -5.96 24.92
N PRO A 274 0.30 -6.50 26.13
CA PRO A 274 0.39 -5.68 27.35
C PRO A 274 1.45 -4.57 27.28
N GLN A 275 2.58 -4.78 26.60
CA GLN A 275 3.59 -3.73 26.43
C GLN A 275 3.13 -2.63 25.48
N CYS A 276 2.38 -2.97 24.42
CA CYS A 276 1.74 -1.97 23.56
C CYS A 276 0.74 -1.13 24.37
N ALA A 277 -0.09 -1.78 25.19
CA ALA A 277 -1.02 -1.10 26.07
C ALA A 277 -0.32 -0.15 27.03
N ALA A 278 0.75 -0.61 27.71
CA ALA A 278 1.53 0.19 28.66
C ALA A 278 2.17 1.41 27.96
N LEU A 279 2.67 1.23 26.73
CA LEU A 279 3.26 2.32 25.94
C LEU A 279 2.20 3.36 25.53
N VAL A 280 1.04 2.92 25.04
CA VAL A 280 -0.07 3.83 24.69
C VAL A 280 -0.61 4.58 25.90
N GLU A 281 -0.73 3.91 27.05
CA GLU A 281 -1.24 4.51 28.30
C GLU A 281 -0.40 5.71 28.76
N ARG A 282 0.93 5.73 28.52
CA ARG A 282 1.81 6.88 28.84
C ARG A 282 1.41 8.16 28.10
N TYR A 283 0.77 8.02 26.93
CA TYR A 283 0.42 9.14 26.04
C TYR A 283 -1.09 9.30 25.87
N ARG A 284 -1.89 8.66 26.73
CA ARG A 284 -3.36 8.61 26.64
C ARG A 284 -4.01 9.99 26.51
N ASP A 285 -3.52 10.96 27.29
CA ASP A 285 -4.08 12.32 27.31
C ASP A 285 -3.83 13.10 26.00
N THR A 286 -3.02 12.55 25.09
CA THR A 286 -2.74 13.13 23.77
C THR A 286 -3.59 12.53 22.64
N LEU A 287 -4.61 11.74 22.97
CA LEU A 287 -5.51 11.12 21.99
C LEU A 287 -6.18 12.17 21.10
N GLN A 288 -6.05 12.03 19.78
CA GLN A 288 -6.57 12.98 18.80
C GLN A 288 -7.85 12.48 18.13
N ASP A 289 -7.94 11.18 17.82
CA ASP A 289 -9.07 10.58 17.10
C ASP A 289 -9.20 9.09 17.44
N PHE A 290 -10.32 8.50 17.01
CA PHE A 290 -10.55 7.06 17.03
C PHE A 290 -11.49 6.67 15.89
N LEU A 291 -11.14 5.64 15.13
CA LEU A 291 -11.96 5.10 14.05
C LEU A 291 -12.02 3.58 14.09
N CYS A 292 -13.09 3.05 13.46
CA CYS A 292 -13.36 1.62 13.38
C CYS A 292 -13.95 1.26 12.02
N TYR A 293 -13.38 0.23 11.36
CA TYR A 293 -13.94 -0.43 10.19
C TYR A 293 -14.19 -1.91 10.47
N GLN A 294 -15.38 -2.39 10.17
CA GLN A 294 -15.71 -3.79 10.43
C GLN A 294 -15.29 -4.71 9.29
N ASP A 295 -15.75 -4.50 8.08
CA ASP A 295 -15.36 -5.26 6.89
C ASP A 295 -14.94 -4.25 5.83
N TYR A 296 -13.63 -4.10 5.61
CA TYR A 296 -13.15 -3.04 4.75
C TYR A 296 -12.59 -3.52 3.41
N SER A 297 -12.20 -4.79 3.31
CA SER A 297 -11.63 -5.35 2.07
C SER A 297 -12.68 -5.63 1.01
N TYR A 298 -12.44 -5.17 -0.22
CA TYR A 298 -13.29 -5.43 -1.36
C TYR A 298 -12.55 -5.24 -2.68
N SER A 299 -13.04 -5.89 -3.74
CA SER A 299 -12.58 -5.75 -5.11
C SER A 299 -13.64 -5.07 -5.99
N CYS A 300 -13.41 -5.03 -7.29
CA CYS A 300 -14.30 -4.48 -8.30
C CYS A 300 -14.41 -5.43 -9.49
N LYS A 301 -15.56 -5.43 -10.18
CA LYS A 301 -15.71 -6.22 -11.42
C LYS A 301 -15.07 -5.57 -12.62
N GLN A 302 -14.95 -4.23 -12.60
CA GLN A 302 -14.35 -3.43 -13.65
C GLN A 302 -13.93 -2.08 -13.10
N VAL A 303 -12.76 -1.58 -13.45
CA VAL A 303 -12.23 -0.28 -13.03
C VAL A 303 -11.98 0.69 -14.17
N TYR A 304 -11.78 0.20 -15.42
CA TYR A 304 -11.56 1.03 -16.60
C TYR A 304 -12.51 0.67 -17.72
N SER A 305 -12.97 1.67 -18.50
CA SER A 305 -13.93 1.49 -19.57
C SER A 305 -13.56 2.23 -20.84
N ALA A 306 -13.87 1.58 -21.97
CA ALA A 306 -13.86 2.23 -23.30
C ALA A 306 -14.83 3.41 -23.40
N ASP A 307 -15.84 3.46 -22.54
CA ASP A 307 -16.81 4.55 -22.46
C ASP A 307 -16.29 5.75 -21.66
N ARG A 308 -14.99 5.89 -21.50
CA ARG A 308 -14.31 7.05 -20.91
C ARG A 308 -14.69 7.32 -19.45
N TRP A 309 -14.83 6.27 -18.66
CA TRP A 309 -14.89 6.36 -17.22
C TRP A 309 -13.87 5.42 -16.57
N CYS A 310 -13.33 5.84 -15.43
CA CYS A 310 -12.37 5.08 -14.65
C CYS A 310 -12.70 5.17 -13.16
N ILE A 311 -12.21 4.18 -12.41
CA ILE A 311 -12.30 4.14 -10.94
C ILE A 311 -10.87 3.96 -10.41
N THR A 312 -10.43 4.80 -9.46
CA THR A 312 -9.09 4.74 -8.86
C THR A 312 -9.13 4.78 -7.33
N GLY A 313 -8.06 4.30 -6.70
CA GLY A 313 -7.94 4.22 -5.25
C GLY A 313 -9.03 3.34 -4.61
N GLU A 314 -9.39 3.66 -3.38
CA GLU A 314 -10.40 2.90 -2.61
C GLU A 314 -11.81 2.93 -3.24
N ALA A 315 -12.09 3.79 -4.20
CA ALA A 315 -13.34 3.72 -4.94
C ALA A 315 -13.46 2.42 -5.74
N GLY A 316 -12.34 1.86 -6.21
CA GLY A 316 -12.26 0.60 -6.93
C GLY A 316 -11.94 -0.60 -6.03
N VAL A 317 -10.76 -0.63 -5.47
CA VAL A 317 -10.22 -1.76 -4.72
C VAL A 317 -9.68 -1.28 -3.38
N PHE A 318 -9.98 -2.02 -2.32
CA PHE A 318 -9.40 -1.81 -0.99
C PHE A 318 -8.91 -3.15 -0.44
N ILE A 319 -7.59 -3.25 -0.27
CA ILE A 319 -6.91 -4.45 0.16
C ILE A 319 -6.44 -4.27 1.61
N ASP A 320 -5.88 -5.31 2.19
CA ASP A 320 -5.29 -5.30 3.52
C ASP A 320 -4.09 -4.34 3.62
N PRO A 321 -3.95 -3.54 4.69
CA PRO A 321 -2.86 -2.58 4.83
C PRO A 321 -1.53 -3.18 5.34
N PHE A 322 -1.41 -4.48 5.57
CA PHE A 322 -0.27 -5.14 6.23
C PHE A 322 1.09 -4.76 5.63
N TYR A 323 1.23 -4.78 4.32
CA TYR A 323 2.45 -4.32 3.62
C TYR A 323 2.33 -2.92 3.02
N SER A 324 1.33 -2.14 3.43
CA SER A 324 1.10 -0.77 2.95
C SER A 324 0.81 -0.61 1.44
N PRO A 325 0.08 -1.52 0.77
CA PRO A 325 -0.07 -1.50 -0.70
C PRO A 325 -1.00 -0.41 -1.21
N GLY A 326 -1.78 0.25 -0.34
CA GLY A 326 -2.85 1.17 -0.77
C GLY A 326 -2.38 2.31 -1.67
N SER A 327 -1.25 2.92 -1.34
CA SER A 327 -0.66 3.99 -2.15
C SER A 327 -0.04 3.49 -3.46
N ASP A 328 0.49 2.26 -3.47
CA ASP A 328 0.99 1.63 -4.70
C ASP A 328 -0.14 1.37 -5.70
N PHE A 329 -1.30 0.91 -5.20
CA PHE A 329 -2.48 0.72 -6.05
C PHE A 329 -3.02 2.04 -6.62
N ILE A 330 -2.86 3.16 -5.90
CA ILE A 330 -3.11 4.49 -6.46
C ILE A 330 -2.13 4.78 -7.59
N ALA A 331 -0.85 4.50 -7.40
CA ALA A 331 0.18 4.73 -8.41
C ALA A 331 -0.07 3.90 -9.67
N TYR A 332 -0.29 2.58 -9.55
CA TYR A 332 -0.63 1.72 -10.69
C TYR A 332 -1.86 2.21 -11.42
N SER A 333 -2.94 2.46 -10.69
CA SER A 333 -4.20 2.90 -11.28
C SER A 333 -4.06 4.22 -12.03
N ASN A 334 -3.37 5.19 -11.43
CA ASN A 334 -3.21 6.52 -12.03
C ASN A 334 -2.32 6.49 -13.29
N GLU A 335 -1.30 5.61 -13.35
CA GLU A 335 -0.53 5.42 -14.59
C GLU A 335 -1.42 4.86 -15.71
N PHE A 336 -2.25 3.83 -15.45
CA PHE A 336 -3.19 3.31 -16.44
C PHE A 336 -4.24 4.35 -16.87
N VAL A 337 -4.84 5.05 -15.90
CA VAL A 337 -5.85 6.08 -16.17
C VAL A 337 -5.26 7.24 -16.95
N GLY A 338 -4.06 7.69 -16.57
CA GLY A 338 -3.35 8.76 -17.27
C GLY A 338 -3.06 8.41 -18.72
N ASP A 339 -2.51 7.22 -18.98
CA ASP A 339 -2.23 6.76 -20.35
C ASP A 339 -3.50 6.65 -21.22
N LEU A 340 -4.59 6.09 -20.67
CA LEU A 340 -5.89 6.04 -21.38
C LEU A 340 -6.40 7.42 -21.76
N ILE A 341 -6.41 8.36 -20.80
CA ILE A 341 -6.91 9.72 -21.03
C ILE A 341 -6.06 10.43 -22.09
N LEU A 342 -4.74 10.36 -21.98
CA LEU A 342 -3.85 11.08 -22.88
C LEU A 342 -3.87 10.51 -24.30
N ARG A 343 -3.96 9.19 -24.48
CA ARG A 343 -4.12 8.55 -25.79
C ARG A 343 -5.46 8.91 -26.45
N ASP A 344 -6.56 8.85 -25.69
CA ASP A 344 -7.87 9.24 -26.20
C ASP A 344 -7.90 10.73 -26.62
N LEU A 345 -7.23 11.62 -25.87
CA LEU A 345 -7.10 13.03 -26.24
C LEU A 345 -6.26 13.26 -27.51
N ARG A 346 -5.36 12.33 -27.85
CA ARG A 346 -4.66 12.32 -29.14
C ARG A 346 -5.48 11.71 -30.28
N GLY A 347 -6.68 11.18 -29.99
CA GLY A 347 -7.56 10.56 -30.98
C GLY A 347 -7.29 9.07 -31.23
N GLU A 348 -6.50 8.40 -30.35
CA GLU A 348 -6.25 6.96 -30.45
C GLU A 348 -7.49 6.17 -29.99
N ASP A 349 -7.72 4.99 -30.57
CA ASP A 349 -8.73 4.05 -30.05
C ASP A 349 -8.23 3.38 -28.78
N VAL A 350 -8.78 3.78 -27.65
CA VAL A 350 -8.40 3.27 -26.32
C VAL A 350 -9.23 2.07 -25.86
N ALA A 351 -10.19 1.60 -26.64
CA ALA A 351 -11.06 0.50 -26.24
C ALA A 351 -10.30 -0.83 -25.99
N PRO A 352 -9.34 -1.24 -26.84
CA PRO A 352 -8.51 -2.41 -26.54
C PRO A 352 -7.64 -2.23 -25.29
N LEU A 353 -7.06 -1.04 -25.12
CA LEU A 353 -6.20 -0.69 -23.99
C LEU A 353 -6.98 -0.71 -22.67
N ALA A 354 -8.16 -0.09 -22.62
CA ALA A 354 -9.00 -0.07 -21.43
C ALA A 354 -9.32 -1.48 -20.94
N ARG A 355 -9.65 -2.41 -21.86
CA ARG A 355 -9.89 -3.83 -21.52
C ARG A 355 -8.63 -4.55 -21.04
N ALA A 356 -7.49 -4.25 -21.61
CA ALA A 356 -6.22 -4.87 -21.20
C ALA A 356 -5.77 -4.36 -19.84
N TYR A 357 -5.78 -3.05 -19.63
CA TYR A 357 -5.42 -2.43 -18.35
C TYR A 357 -6.36 -2.84 -17.20
N ASP A 358 -7.66 -2.96 -17.49
CA ASP A 358 -8.63 -3.47 -16.53
C ASP A 358 -8.24 -4.86 -16.03
N ARG A 359 -7.89 -5.78 -16.95
CA ARG A 359 -7.42 -7.13 -16.59
C ARG A 359 -6.12 -7.09 -15.80
N VAL A 360 -5.12 -6.35 -16.26
CA VAL A 360 -3.81 -6.27 -15.58
C VAL A 360 -3.97 -5.74 -14.16
N PHE A 361 -4.70 -4.63 -13.97
CA PHE A 361 -4.91 -4.04 -12.66
C PHE A 361 -5.67 -4.97 -11.70
N LEU A 362 -6.73 -5.62 -12.19
CA LEU A 362 -7.51 -6.54 -11.36
C LEU A 362 -6.73 -7.82 -11.04
N GLN A 363 -5.85 -8.30 -11.94
CA GLN A 363 -4.93 -9.41 -11.65
C GLN A 363 -3.90 -9.03 -10.58
N LEU A 364 -3.31 -7.82 -10.65
CA LEU A 364 -2.43 -7.32 -9.58
C LEU A 364 -3.15 -7.30 -8.22
N ALA A 365 -4.41 -6.84 -8.20
CA ALA A 365 -5.21 -6.86 -6.99
C ALA A 365 -5.47 -8.28 -6.47
N GLU A 366 -5.80 -9.23 -7.35
CA GLU A 366 -6.02 -10.64 -7.00
C GLU A 366 -4.76 -11.29 -6.43
N ILE A 367 -3.58 -11.00 -6.99
CA ILE A 367 -2.30 -11.47 -6.43
C ILE A 367 -2.15 -10.99 -4.99
N VAL A 368 -2.36 -9.70 -4.72
CA VAL A 368 -2.19 -9.17 -3.36
C VAL A 368 -3.26 -9.71 -2.41
N PHE A 369 -4.51 -9.91 -2.85
CA PHE A 369 -5.52 -10.61 -2.03
C PHE A 369 -5.06 -12.02 -1.65
N MET A 370 -4.50 -12.77 -2.59
CA MET A 370 -3.99 -14.12 -2.37
C MET A 370 -2.87 -14.17 -1.31
N LEU A 371 -2.04 -13.12 -1.20
CA LEU A 371 -0.98 -13.04 -0.18
C LEU A 371 -1.52 -13.01 1.26
N TYR A 372 -2.78 -12.65 1.47
CA TYR A 372 -3.39 -12.53 2.80
C TYR A 372 -4.46 -13.59 3.08
N GLU A 373 -5.09 -14.14 2.04
CA GLU A 373 -6.21 -15.06 2.17
C GLU A 373 -5.83 -16.32 2.98
N GLY A 374 -6.53 -16.54 4.10
CA GLY A 374 -6.33 -17.70 4.99
C GLY A 374 -5.05 -17.67 5.81
N LEU A 375 -4.33 -16.54 5.87
CA LEU A 375 -3.04 -16.44 6.57
C LEU A 375 -3.11 -15.73 7.93
N TYR A 376 -4.16 -14.97 8.20
CA TYR A 376 -4.33 -14.30 9.50
C TYR A 376 -4.20 -15.23 10.71
N PRO A 377 -4.77 -16.45 10.72
CA PRO A 377 -4.56 -17.37 11.84
C PRO A 377 -3.09 -17.70 12.12
N LYS A 378 -2.22 -17.57 11.11
CA LYS A 378 -0.79 -17.92 11.18
C LYS A 378 0.12 -16.73 11.51
N PHE A 379 -0.43 -15.54 11.66
CA PHE A 379 0.34 -14.33 11.96
C PHE A 379 1.08 -14.40 13.31
N GLY A 380 0.68 -15.31 14.22
CA GLY A 380 1.42 -15.63 15.43
C GLY A 380 2.57 -16.63 15.24
N ASN A 381 2.72 -17.26 14.07
CA ASN A 381 3.77 -18.25 13.81
C ASN A 381 5.03 -17.57 13.23
N GLY A 382 6.04 -17.30 14.09
CA GLY A 382 7.25 -16.59 13.71
C GLY A 382 8.04 -17.28 12.59
N PHE A 383 8.12 -18.61 12.56
CA PHE A 383 8.83 -19.34 11.52
C PHE A 383 8.14 -19.18 10.16
N VAL A 384 6.84 -19.44 10.09
CA VAL A 384 6.05 -19.32 8.84
C VAL A 384 6.10 -17.90 8.31
N MET A 385 5.92 -16.91 9.20
CA MET A 385 5.88 -15.51 8.80
C MET A 385 7.25 -14.95 8.42
N THR A 386 8.34 -15.45 8.99
CA THR A 386 9.70 -15.10 8.52
C THR A 386 9.87 -15.49 7.05
N GLN A 387 9.54 -16.72 6.71
CA GLN A 387 9.63 -17.20 5.33
C GLN A 387 8.72 -16.40 4.40
N LYS A 388 7.48 -16.15 4.85
CA LYS A 388 6.52 -15.38 4.08
C LYS A 388 6.98 -13.94 3.82
N ILE A 389 7.47 -13.23 4.83
CA ILE A 389 7.94 -11.84 4.70
C ILE A 389 9.11 -11.75 3.71
N LEU A 390 10.06 -12.69 3.79
CA LEU A 390 11.18 -12.75 2.85
C LEU A 390 10.71 -13.06 1.43
N TRP A 391 9.83 -14.04 1.26
CA TRP A 391 9.22 -14.39 -0.02
C TRP A 391 8.48 -13.21 -0.65
N ASP A 392 7.60 -12.58 0.10
CA ASP A 392 6.79 -11.44 -0.37
C ASP A 392 7.67 -10.23 -0.72
N SER A 393 8.80 -10.04 -0.01
CA SER A 393 9.77 -8.98 -0.34
C SER A 393 10.44 -9.19 -1.70
N VAL A 394 10.76 -10.43 -2.06
CA VAL A 394 11.34 -10.74 -3.39
C VAL A 394 10.31 -10.57 -4.49
N ILE A 395 9.06 -11.01 -4.27
CA ILE A 395 7.94 -10.75 -5.18
C ILE A 395 7.82 -9.25 -5.46
N TYR A 396 7.79 -8.46 -4.41
CA TYR A 396 7.58 -7.03 -4.49
C TYR A 396 8.74 -6.31 -5.18
N LEU A 397 9.96 -6.47 -4.68
CA LEU A 397 11.13 -5.78 -5.22
C LEU A 397 11.57 -6.35 -6.57
N GLY A 398 11.64 -7.68 -6.68
CA GLY A 398 12.21 -8.37 -7.83
C GLY A 398 11.33 -8.40 -9.07
N VAL A 399 10.01 -8.26 -8.93
CA VAL A 399 9.07 -8.29 -10.05
C VAL A 399 8.21 -7.04 -10.11
N THR A 400 7.48 -6.75 -9.04
CA THR A 400 6.46 -5.70 -9.06
C THR A 400 7.08 -4.30 -9.17
N CYS A 401 8.06 -3.99 -8.32
CA CYS A 401 8.81 -2.73 -8.39
C CYS A 401 9.65 -2.63 -9.66
N LEU A 402 10.36 -3.72 -10.02
CA LEU A 402 11.19 -3.74 -11.23
C LEU A 402 10.39 -3.30 -12.47
N LEU A 403 9.21 -3.87 -12.68
CA LEU A 403 8.35 -3.51 -13.82
C LEU A 403 7.75 -2.11 -13.69
N TYR A 404 7.45 -1.67 -12.46
CA TYR A 404 6.90 -0.32 -12.24
C TYR A 404 7.92 0.77 -12.50
N PHE A 405 9.12 0.67 -11.94
CA PHE A 405 10.19 1.66 -12.09
C PHE A 405 10.62 1.80 -13.55
N ASN A 406 10.55 0.72 -14.32
CA ASN A 406 10.81 0.71 -15.75
C ASN A 406 9.56 1.01 -16.60
N ARG A 407 8.42 1.40 -16.00
CA ARG A 407 7.17 1.78 -16.67
C ARG A 407 6.60 0.70 -17.58
N LYS A 408 6.75 -0.58 -17.23
CA LYS A 408 6.35 -1.71 -18.08
C LYS A 408 4.94 -2.23 -17.83
N TRP A 409 4.28 -1.89 -16.71
CA TRP A 409 2.92 -2.35 -16.43
C TRP A 409 1.86 -1.87 -17.44
N HIS A 410 2.07 -0.74 -18.11
CA HIS A 410 1.19 -0.22 -19.18
C HIS A 410 1.75 -0.43 -20.59
N ASP A 411 2.90 -1.10 -20.76
CA ASP A 411 3.49 -1.47 -22.05
C ASP A 411 3.01 -2.87 -22.45
N LEU A 412 1.87 -2.96 -23.16
CA LEU A 412 1.28 -4.24 -23.55
C LEU A 412 2.17 -5.05 -24.50
N ALA A 413 3.00 -4.39 -25.33
CA ALA A 413 3.93 -5.07 -26.20
C ALA A 413 5.03 -5.78 -25.39
N PHE A 414 5.58 -5.09 -24.39
CA PHE A 414 6.52 -5.68 -23.45
C PHE A 414 5.90 -6.81 -22.65
N LEU A 415 4.70 -6.60 -22.07
CA LEU A 415 4.00 -7.65 -21.31
C LEU A 415 3.73 -8.90 -22.15
N GLY A 416 3.42 -8.73 -23.45
CA GLY A 416 3.28 -9.86 -24.38
C GLY A 416 4.57 -10.64 -24.62
N ARG A 417 5.75 -9.99 -24.52
CA ARG A 417 7.06 -10.65 -24.64
C ARG A 417 7.42 -11.49 -23.41
N ILE A 418 6.87 -11.16 -22.24
CA ILE A 418 7.13 -11.84 -20.96
C ILE A 418 5.93 -12.65 -20.45
N ASP A 419 4.96 -12.96 -21.31
CA ASP A 419 3.74 -13.68 -20.92
C ASP A 419 4.04 -15.06 -20.30
N THR A 420 5.02 -15.77 -20.84
CA THR A 420 5.47 -17.05 -20.29
C THR A 420 6.10 -16.90 -18.91
N GLU A 421 6.92 -15.88 -18.71
CA GLU A 421 7.55 -15.55 -17.44
C GLU A 421 6.49 -15.18 -16.38
N LEU A 422 5.51 -14.36 -16.76
CA LEU A 422 4.40 -13.98 -15.88
C LEU A 422 3.49 -15.17 -15.52
N ALA A 423 3.23 -16.08 -16.46
CA ALA A 423 2.47 -17.30 -16.18
C ALA A 423 3.20 -18.18 -15.15
N ARG A 424 4.51 -18.41 -15.36
CA ARG A 424 5.38 -19.16 -14.44
C ARG A 424 5.44 -18.52 -13.05
N TYR A 425 5.61 -17.22 -13.01
CA TYR A 425 5.56 -16.43 -11.79
C TYR A 425 4.23 -16.61 -11.03
N ASN A 426 3.09 -16.50 -11.71
CA ASN A 426 1.77 -16.69 -11.11
C ASN A 426 1.57 -18.10 -10.53
N ASP A 427 2.08 -19.14 -11.20
CA ASP A 427 2.00 -20.52 -10.70
C ASP A 427 2.84 -20.70 -9.43
N LEU A 428 4.03 -20.11 -9.38
CA LEU A 428 4.85 -20.09 -8.17
C LEU A 428 4.14 -19.41 -7.00
N LEU A 429 3.54 -18.24 -7.24
CA LEU A 429 2.81 -17.50 -6.20
C LEU A 429 1.69 -18.34 -5.59
N ARG A 430 0.89 -19.01 -6.43
CA ARG A 430 -0.20 -19.88 -5.98
C ARG A 430 0.31 -21.07 -5.20
N SER A 431 1.35 -21.74 -5.70
CA SER A 431 1.94 -22.91 -5.06
C SER A 431 2.45 -22.61 -3.65
N VAL A 432 3.18 -21.48 -3.49
CA VAL A 432 3.74 -21.06 -2.20
C VAL A 432 2.65 -20.54 -1.27
N ALA A 433 1.67 -19.78 -1.78
CA ALA A 433 0.52 -19.34 -0.97
C ALA A 433 -0.25 -20.53 -0.41
N ASP A 434 -0.50 -21.57 -1.21
CA ASP A 434 -1.16 -22.79 -0.76
C ASP A 434 -0.31 -23.58 0.25
N HIS A 435 1.02 -23.54 0.11
CA HIS A 435 1.91 -24.14 1.12
C HIS A 435 1.77 -23.43 2.46
N PHE A 436 1.82 -22.08 2.50
CA PHE A 436 1.65 -21.32 3.75
C PHE A 436 0.28 -21.54 4.39
N LYS A 437 -0.79 -21.63 3.61
CA LYS A 437 -2.14 -21.94 4.13
C LYS A 437 -2.20 -23.28 4.87
N ARG A 438 -1.42 -24.29 4.44
CA ARG A 438 -1.36 -25.62 5.08
C ARG A 438 -0.48 -25.69 6.31
N GLN A 439 0.36 -24.70 6.57
CA GLN A 439 1.26 -24.69 7.73
C GLN A 439 0.47 -24.63 9.06
N PRO A 440 1.03 -25.14 10.17
CA PRO A 440 0.37 -25.09 11.48
C PRO A 440 0.19 -23.65 11.97
N ILE A 441 -0.83 -23.45 12.79
CA ILE A 441 -1.11 -22.15 13.45
C ILE A 441 -0.16 -21.92 14.63
N LEU A 442 0.39 -23.00 15.21
CA LEU A 442 1.20 -22.95 16.43
C LEU A 442 2.46 -22.12 16.25
N HIS A 443 2.77 -21.37 17.29
CA HIS A 443 3.99 -20.59 17.40
C HIS A 443 5.21 -21.51 17.52
N ASP A 444 6.28 -21.20 16.78
CA ASP A 444 7.57 -21.87 16.94
C ASP A 444 8.42 -21.10 17.96
N ALA A 445 8.52 -21.64 19.17
CA ALA A 445 9.33 -21.06 20.24
C ALA A 445 10.86 -21.10 19.95
N SER A 446 11.31 -21.83 18.92
CA SER A 446 12.74 -21.98 18.58
C SER A 446 13.41 -20.67 18.16
N LEU A 447 12.61 -19.65 17.77
CA LEU A 447 13.09 -18.34 17.34
C LEU A 447 12.95 -17.23 18.41
N ALA A 448 12.64 -17.60 19.65
CA ALA A 448 12.46 -16.65 20.74
C ALA A 448 13.72 -15.80 20.98
N GLY A 449 13.54 -14.46 21.07
CA GLY A 449 14.61 -13.49 21.29
C GLY A 449 15.56 -13.27 20.11
N GLU A 450 15.33 -13.92 18.97
CA GLU A 450 16.17 -13.74 17.79
C GLU A 450 15.85 -12.44 17.04
N TYR A 451 16.84 -11.94 16.33
CA TYR A 451 16.72 -10.81 15.41
C TYR A 451 17.10 -11.23 13.99
N VAL A 452 16.15 -11.16 13.08
CA VAL A 452 16.37 -11.34 11.65
C VAL A 452 16.54 -9.96 11.01
N ASP A 453 17.79 -9.60 10.76
CA ASP A 453 18.14 -8.34 10.11
C ASP A 453 17.93 -8.44 8.60
N LEU A 454 16.88 -7.80 8.10
CA LEU A 454 16.54 -7.82 6.68
C LEU A 454 17.65 -7.23 5.81
N THR A 455 18.45 -6.28 6.31
CA THR A 455 19.56 -5.71 5.54
C THR A 455 20.74 -6.66 5.36
N LYS A 456 20.85 -7.67 6.23
CA LYS A 456 21.89 -8.70 6.19
C LYS A 456 21.42 -10.02 5.60
N THR A 457 20.15 -10.17 5.30
CA THR A 457 19.67 -11.37 4.60
C THR A 457 20.18 -11.38 3.16
N TYR A 458 20.38 -12.57 2.61
CA TYR A 458 20.81 -12.76 1.23
C TYR A 458 20.00 -11.97 0.18
N LEU A 459 18.68 -11.80 0.44
CA LEU A 459 17.77 -11.10 -0.45
C LEU A 459 18.10 -9.60 -0.55
N PHE A 460 18.55 -8.99 0.53
CA PHE A 460 19.08 -7.64 0.53
C PHE A 460 20.58 -7.62 0.12
N GLY A 461 21.33 -8.68 0.42
CA GLY A 461 22.71 -8.86 -0.05
C GLY A 461 22.84 -8.93 -1.58
N ARG A 462 21.77 -9.32 -2.29
CA ARG A 462 21.65 -9.14 -3.76
C ARG A 462 21.19 -7.75 -4.14
N ASN A 463 21.00 -6.85 -3.18
CA ASN A 463 20.65 -5.46 -3.41
C ASN A 463 19.40 -5.25 -4.28
N LEU A 464 18.36 -6.10 -4.15
CA LEU A 464 17.12 -5.96 -4.94
C LEU A 464 16.54 -4.55 -4.87
N ASN A 465 16.59 -3.92 -3.69
CA ASN A 465 16.16 -2.54 -3.53
C ASN A 465 17.09 -1.58 -4.29
N GLN A 466 18.41 -1.78 -4.24
CA GLN A 466 19.39 -0.94 -4.95
C GLN A 466 19.29 -1.13 -6.48
N GLU A 467 19.00 -2.35 -6.93
CA GLU A 467 18.82 -2.66 -8.35
C GLU A 467 17.64 -1.92 -9.00
N LEU A 468 16.67 -1.44 -8.20
CA LEU A 468 15.59 -0.58 -8.70
C LEU A 468 16.08 0.78 -9.26
N LEU A 469 17.30 1.20 -8.90
CA LEU A 469 17.92 2.41 -9.44
C LEU A 469 18.59 2.21 -10.82
N ILE A 470 18.65 0.97 -11.32
CA ILE A 470 19.20 0.68 -12.63
C ILE A 470 18.18 1.08 -13.69
N GLU A 471 18.56 2.02 -14.54
CA GLU A 471 17.78 2.36 -15.74
C GLU A 471 18.12 1.38 -16.88
N TYR A 472 17.14 0.55 -17.23
CA TYR A 472 17.28 -0.36 -18.36
C TYR A 472 16.86 0.38 -19.64
N THR A 473 17.83 0.66 -20.50
CA THR A 473 17.58 1.27 -21.82
C THR A 473 17.19 0.24 -22.89
N ASP A 474 17.43 -1.04 -22.60
CA ASP A 474 17.14 -2.18 -23.48
C ASP A 474 16.16 -3.14 -22.79
N ASP A 475 15.05 -3.43 -23.47
CA ASP A 475 14.03 -4.37 -23.00
C ASP A 475 14.57 -5.79 -22.82
N ASP A 476 15.55 -6.23 -23.63
CA ASP A 476 16.14 -7.57 -23.51
C ASP A 476 16.93 -7.71 -22.20
N ALA A 477 17.67 -6.68 -21.81
CA ALA A 477 18.38 -6.63 -20.54
C ALA A 477 17.40 -6.67 -19.35
N LEU A 478 16.28 -5.92 -19.43
CA LEU A 478 15.24 -5.95 -18.40
C LEU A 478 14.56 -7.32 -18.32
N ILE A 479 14.29 -7.98 -19.45
CA ILE A 479 13.73 -9.33 -19.50
C ILE A 479 14.70 -10.35 -18.89
N ALA A 480 16.00 -10.22 -19.20
CA ALA A 480 17.03 -11.08 -18.60
C ALA A 480 17.05 -10.94 -17.07
N LYS A 481 16.96 -9.71 -16.55
CA LYS A 481 16.89 -9.45 -15.10
C LYS A 481 15.61 -10.02 -14.48
N LEU A 482 14.48 -9.85 -15.14
CA LEU A 482 13.22 -10.44 -14.68
C LEU A 482 13.30 -11.97 -14.58
N ARG A 483 13.92 -12.64 -15.58
CA ARG A 483 14.17 -14.08 -15.56
C ARG A 483 15.08 -14.52 -14.42
N GLU A 484 16.13 -13.76 -14.14
CA GLU A 484 17.01 -13.98 -12.98
C GLU A 484 16.21 -13.93 -11.67
N ASN A 485 15.37 -12.90 -11.50
CA ASN A 485 14.58 -12.73 -10.29
C ASN A 485 13.50 -13.82 -10.14
N ILE A 486 12.88 -14.27 -11.23
CA ILE A 486 11.95 -15.42 -11.21
C ILE A 486 12.70 -16.72 -10.88
N GLY A 487 13.91 -16.92 -11.40
CA GLY A 487 14.78 -18.03 -11.01
C GLY A 487 15.08 -18.05 -9.51
N LEU A 488 15.36 -16.89 -8.92
CA LEU A 488 15.51 -16.76 -7.46
C LEU A 488 14.23 -17.17 -6.71
N LEU A 489 13.06 -16.75 -7.20
CA LEU A 489 11.77 -17.16 -6.59
C LEU A 489 11.57 -18.68 -6.68
N GLU A 490 12.00 -19.34 -7.74
CA GLU A 490 11.93 -20.81 -7.84
C GLU A 490 12.79 -21.51 -6.81
N GLU A 491 14.03 -21.04 -6.62
CA GLU A 491 14.94 -21.56 -5.59
C GLU A 491 14.37 -21.39 -4.18
N LEU A 492 13.78 -20.21 -3.90
CA LEU A 492 13.10 -19.93 -2.64
C LEU A 492 11.88 -20.83 -2.44
N ALA A 493 11.06 -21.01 -3.47
CA ALA A 493 9.88 -21.88 -3.41
C ALA A 493 10.26 -23.32 -3.05
N VAL A 494 11.34 -23.86 -3.64
CA VAL A 494 11.85 -25.20 -3.29
C VAL A 494 12.24 -25.27 -1.82
N SER A 495 12.94 -24.26 -1.29
CA SER A 495 13.34 -24.19 0.11
C SER A 495 12.12 -24.11 1.04
N ILE A 496 11.16 -23.24 0.72
CA ILE A 496 9.92 -23.07 1.49
C ILE A 496 9.10 -24.38 1.52
N HIS A 497 8.91 -25.06 0.37
CA HIS A 497 8.18 -26.32 0.30
C HIS A 497 8.84 -27.44 1.12
N ASN A 498 10.16 -27.39 1.30
CA ASN A 498 10.91 -28.33 2.14
C ASN A 498 11.02 -27.86 3.60
N ASN A 499 10.36 -26.77 3.99
CA ASN A 499 10.44 -26.15 5.34
C ASN A 499 11.89 -25.83 5.76
N VAL A 500 12.74 -25.44 4.81
CA VAL A 500 14.10 -24.97 5.07
C VAL A 500 14.03 -23.51 5.49
N ASP A 501 14.67 -23.15 6.59
CA ASP A 501 14.73 -21.76 7.04
C ASP A 501 15.53 -20.89 6.08
N ILE A 502 14.82 -20.11 5.25
CA ILE A 502 15.43 -19.24 4.24
C ILE A 502 16.11 -18.00 4.84
N SER A 503 15.89 -17.68 6.11
CA SER A 503 16.58 -16.58 6.79
C SER A 503 18.01 -16.93 7.18
N ARG A 504 18.31 -18.21 7.39
CA ARG A 504 19.61 -18.71 7.89
C ARG A 504 20.46 -19.39 6.81
N ASN A 505 19.84 -20.01 5.81
CA ASN A 505 20.52 -20.95 4.88
C ASN A 505 20.85 -20.40 3.50
N LEU A 506 20.61 -19.12 3.26
CA LEU A 506 20.99 -18.51 2.00
C LEU A 506 22.49 -18.13 2.02
N GLN A 507 23.38 -19.13 2.01
CA GLN A 507 24.75 -18.91 1.56
C GLN A 507 24.70 -18.46 0.08
N PRO A 508 25.56 -17.50 -0.33
CA PRO A 508 25.59 -17.08 -1.72
C PRO A 508 25.82 -18.32 -2.59
N LEU A 509 24.81 -18.71 -3.36
CA LEU A 509 25.03 -19.60 -4.49
C LEU A 509 26.14 -18.94 -5.29
N ARG A 510 27.23 -19.65 -5.48
CA ARG A 510 28.50 -19.20 -6.01
C ARG A 510 28.32 -18.11 -7.03
N ALA A 511 28.94 -16.96 -6.79
CA ALA A 511 29.12 -15.96 -7.82
C ALA A 511 29.61 -16.71 -9.08
N ALA A 512 28.83 -16.62 -10.17
CA ALA A 512 29.37 -17.03 -11.46
C ALA A 512 30.60 -16.15 -11.69
N GLU A 513 31.76 -16.75 -11.72
CA GLU A 513 32.99 -16.07 -12.12
C GLU A 513 32.71 -15.44 -13.50
N PRO A 514 33.02 -14.16 -13.69
CA PRO A 514 32.88 -13.56 -15.01
C PRO A 514 33.86 -14.30 -15.95
N ALA A 515 33.33 -14.88 -17.03
CA ALA A 515 34.08 -15.47 -18.11
C ALA A 515 34.79 -14.40 -18.93
#